data_ef03e85e2611f62acd8956327b0483a0
#
_entry.id   ef03e85e2611f62acd8956327b0483a0
#
_cell.length_a   1.000
_cell.length_b   1.000
_cell.length_c   1.000
_cell.angle_alpha   90.00
_cell.angle_beta   90.00
_cell.angle_gamma   90.00
#
_symmetry.space_group_name_H-M   'P 1'
#
loop_
_entity.id
_entity.type
_entity.pdbx_description
1 polymer ?
#
loop_
_entity_poly.entity_id
_entity_poly.type
_entity_poly.pdbx_seq_one_letter_code
_entity_poly.pdbx_strand_id
1 'polypeptide(L)'
;MNLEDLEVQKYTASIWYEVDHIEFILDFEWIFTSFDEETNETTVGIWLDKGQQWINNICHDYTPTTDELKELKTAIEDSILEDPDRFDVWQWHLDNKEYQNELNNDRDDR
;
A
#
# COMPACT_ATOMS: atom_id res chain seq x y z
N MET A 1 -5.73 16.08 1.25
CA MET A 1 -4.56 15.43 0.60
C MET A 1 -4.86 15.25 -0.87
N ASN A 2 -3.93 15.65 -1.72
CA ASN A 2 -4.09 15.46 -3.17
C ASN A 2 -3.44 14.15 -3.59
N LEU A 3 -4.25 13.16 -4.00
CA LEU A 3 -3.78 11.83 -4.38
C LEU A 3 -3.31 11.73 -5.84
N GLU A 4 -3.43 12.81 -6.63
CA GLU A 4 -3.00 12.80 -8.04
C GLU A 4 -1.49 12.54 -8.18
N ASP A 5 -0.70 12.97 -7.21
CA ASP A 5 0.76 12.81 -7.22
C ASP A 5 1.21 11.51 -6.52
N LEU A 6 0.28 10.65 -6.15
CA LEU A 6 0.61 9.36 -5.54
C LEU A 6 1.23 8.42 -6.57
N GLU A 7 2.44 7.97 -6.29
CA GLU A 7 3.12 6.93 -7.08
C GLU A 7 3.09 5.63 -6.30
N VAL A 8 2.52 4.59 -6.90
CA VAL A 8 2.45 3.26 -6.30
C VAL A 8 3.39 2.32 -7.04
N GLN A 9 4.32 1.72 -6.31
CA GLN A 9 5.23 0.70 -6.81
C GLN A 9 5.03 -0.58 -6.01
N LYS A 10 5.66 -1.65 -6.43
CA LYS A 10 5.55 -2.93 -5.72
C LYS A 10 6.15 -2.81 -4.32
N TYR A 11 5.30 -2.94 -3.32
CA TYR A 11 5.62 -2.86 -1.88
C TYR A 11 6.01 -1.46 -1.37
N THR A 12 5.97 -0.44 -2.22
CA THR A 12 6.23 0.94 -1.80
C THR A 12 5.24 1.90 -2.46
N ALA A 13 5.08 3.06 -1.84
CA ALA A 13 4.29 4.15 -2.41
C ALA A 13 4.84 5.48 -1.89
N SER A 14 4.77 6.50 -2.71
CA SER A 14 5.20 7.83 -2.32
C SER A 14 4.22 8.88 -2.83
N ILE A 15 4.11 9.97 -2.10
CA ILE A 15 3.27 11.10 -2.49
C ILE A 15 3.99 12.40 -2.13
N TRP A 16 3.88 13.37 -3.04
CA TRP A 16 4.33 14.73 -2.82
C TRP A 16 3.18 15.67 -3.12
N TYR A 17 2.88 16.56 -2.20
CA TYR A 17 1.82 17.55 -2.38
C TYR A 17 2.11 18.81 -1.59
N GLU A 18 1.43 19.88 -1.93
CA GLU A 18 1.58 21.18 -1.29
C GLU A 18 0.20 21.70 -0.86
N VAL A 19 0.11 22.17 0.37
CA VAL A 19 -1.09 22.81 0.93
C VAL A 19 -0.65 24.05 1.68
N ASP A 20 -1.20 25.21 1.34
CA ASP A 20 -0.93 26.49 2.02
C ASP A 20 0.57 26.81 2.12
N HIS A 21 1.31 26.58 1.03
CA HIS A 21 2.76 26.80 0.93
C HIS A 21 3.61 25.87 1.78
N ILE A 22 3.00 24.81 2.30
CA ILE A 22 3.70 23.75 3.03
C ILE A 22 3.81 22.54 2.12
N GLU A 23 5.05 22.06 1.90
CA GLU A 23 5.29 20.86 1.10
C GLU A 23 5.28 19.63 1.97
N PHE A 24 4.61 18.60 1.50
CA PHE A 24 4.56 17.29 2.17
C PHE A 24 5.16 16.24 1.27
N ILE A 25 6.08 15.47 1.82
CA ILE A 25 6.72 14.34 1.14
C ILE A 25 6.55 13.13 2.05
N LEU A 26 5.80 12.13 1.57
CA LEU A 26 5.48 10.94 2.36
C LEU A 26 5.88 9.69 1.58
N ASP A 27 6.66 8.83 2.23
CA ASP A 27 7.05 7.54 1.71
C ASP A 27 6.43 6.45 2.58
N PHE A 28 5.82 5.46 1.92
CA PHE A 28 5.13 4.36 2.58
C PHE A 28 5.67 3.03 2.10
N GLU A 29 5.55 2.02 2.96
CA GLU A 29 5.68 0.63 2.56
C GLU A 29 4.30 -0.02 2.67
N TRP A 30 4.03 -0.98 1.81
CA TRP A 30 2.78 -1.73 1.84
C TRP A 30 3.01 -3.20 1.48
N ILE A 31 2.10 -4.04 1.97
CA ILE A 31 2.09 -5.47 1.65
C ILE A 31 0.66 -5.91 1.33
N PHE A 32 0.54 -6.98 0.56
CA PHE A 32 -0.76 -7.62 0.35
C PHE A 32 -1.20 -8.31 1.63
N THR A 33 -2.47 -8.16 1.99
CA THR A 33 -3.07 -8.85 3.12
C THR A 33 -4.13 -9.85 2.70
N SER A 34 -4.87 -9.57 1.61
CA SER A 34 -5.84 -10.52 1.07
C SER A 34 -6.13 -10.24 -0.41
N PHE A 35 -6.66 -11.26 -1.08
CA PHE A 35 -7.08 -11.15 -2.48
C PHE A 35 -8.31 -12.03 -2.68
N ASP A 36 -9.36 -11.48 -3.30
CA ASP A 36 -10.58 -12.18 -3.64
C ASP A 36 -10.57 -12.55 -5.12
N GLU A 37 -10.53 -13.85 -5.44
CA GLU A 37 -10.49 -14.34 -6.82
C GLU A 37 -11.77 -13.98 -7.60
N GLU A 38 -12.91 -13.87 -6.94
CA GLU A 38 -14.19 -13.61 -7.62
C GLU A 38 -14.32 -12.17 -8.08
N THR A 39 -13.89 -11.22 -7.25
CA THR A 39 -14.03 -9.79 -7.51
C THR A 39 -12.73 -9.12 -7.93
N ASN A 40 -11.59 -9.80 -7.79
CA ASN A 40 -10.23 -9.26 -7.93
C ASN A 40 -9.92 -8.15 -6.91
N GLU A 41 -10.73 -8.01 -5.88
CA GLU A 41 -10.47 -7.06 -4.81
C GLU A 41 -9.25 -7.47 -4.00
N THR A 42 -8.38 -6.50 -3.78
CA THR A 42 -7.13 -6.70 -3.04
C THR A 42 -7.14 -5.79 -1.83
N THR A 43 -6.78 -6.34 -0.66
CA THR A 43 -6.53 -5.52 0.52
C THR A 43 -5.04 -5.49 0.82
N VAL A 44 -4.59 -4.35 1.33
CA VAL A 44 -3.20 -4.15 1.69
C VAL A 44 -3.08 -3.58 3.09
N GLY A 45 -1.94 -3.86 3.73
CA GLY A 45 -1.53 -3.15 4.93
C GLY A 45 -0.51 -2.10 4.55
N ILE A 46 -0.61 -0.90 5.10
CA ILE A 46 0.34 0.17 4.83
C ILE A 46 0.92 0.72 6.13
N TRP A 47 2.14 1.22 6.06
CA TRP A 47 2.75 1.95 7.16
C TRP A 47 3.68 3.02 6.61
N LEU A 48 3.86 4.06 7.43
CA LEU A 48 4.73 5.18 7.07
C LEU A 48 6.19 4.76 7.24
N ASP A 49 6.97 4.89 6.16
CA ASP A 49 8.41 4.75 6.22
C ASP A 49 9.06 6.09 6.58
N LYS A 50 8.68 7.14 5.85
CA LYS A 50 9.23 8.47 6.07
C LYS A 50 8.20 9.54 5.75
N GLY A 51 7.96 10.44 6.68
CA GLY A 51 7.08 11.60 6.48
C GLY A 51 7.82 12.89 6.76
N GLN A 52 7.77 13.82 5.81
CA GLN A 52 8.41 15.12 5.90
C GLN A 52 7.45 16.24 5.57
N GLN A 53 7.61 17.35 6.28
CA GLN A 53 6.84 18.56 6.08
C GLN A 53 7.84 19.73 6.00
N TRP A 54 7.80 20.46 4.89
CA TRP A 54 8.69 21.59 4.69
C TRP A 54 7.93 22.90 4.89
N ILE A 55 8.29 23.63 5.94
CA ILE A 55 7.70 24.92 6.30
C ILE A 55 8.81 25.94 6.29
N ASN A 56 8.72 26.98 5.44
CA ASN A 56 9.72 28.03 5.31
C ASN A 56 11.15 27.47 5.12
N ASN A 57 11.29 26.46 4.27
CA ASN A 57 12.54 25.77 3.96
C ASN A 57 13.15 24.99 5.15
N ILE A 58 12.36 24.75 6.20
CA ILE A 58 12.77 23.93 7.35
C ILE A 58 12.00 22.62 7.30
N CYS A 59 12.73 21.51 7.36
CA CYS A 59 12.13 20.18 7.35
C CYS A 59 11.70 19.76 8.76
N HIS A 60 10.46 19.31 8.86
CA HIS A 60 9.89 18.75 10.09
C HIS A 60 9.39 17.34 9.82
N ASP A 61 9.39 16.51 10.85
CA ASP A 61 8.74 15.18 10.75
C ASP A 61 7.24 15.36 10.67
N TYR A 62 6.60 14.54 9.85
CA TYR A 62 5.15 14.55 9.69
C TYR A 62 4.59 13.13 9.74
N THR A 63 3.55 12.96 10.53
CA THR A 63 2.82 11.70 10.63
C THR A 63 1.39 11.91 10.11
N PRO A 64 0.98 11.20 9.05
CA PRO A 64 -0.38 11.33 8.54
C PRO A 64 -1.43 10.93 9.57
N THR A 65 -2.61 11.54 9.46
CA THR A 65 -3.75 11.19 10.29
C THR A 65 -4.28 9.80 9.90
N THR A 66 -5.10 9.21 10.77
CA THR A 66 -5.77 7.94 10.48
C THR A 66 -6.61 8.03 9.21
N ASP A 67 -7.32 9.14 9.00
CA ASP A 67 -8.14 9.35 7.80
C ASP A 67 -7.29 9.44 6.54
N GLU A 68 -6.14 10.12 6.60
CA GLU A 68 -5.20 10.20 5.48
C GLU A 68 -4.62 8.82 5.13
N LEU A 69 -4.30 8.03 6.15
CA LEU A 69 -3.81 6.65 5.93
C LEU A 69 -4.88 5.77 5.28
N LYS A 70 -6.14 5.92 5.65
CA LYS A 70 -7.25 5.19 5.01
C LYS A 70 -7.42 5.57 3.55
N GLU A 71 -7.33 6.86 3.23
CA GLU A 71 -7.40 7.33 1.84
C GLU A 71 -6.26 6.76 1.01
N LEU A 72 -5.04 6.76 1.55
CA LEU A 72 -3.87 6.21 0.87
C LEU A 72 -4.01 4.70 0.66
N LYS A 73 -4.46 3.98 1.68
CA LYS A 73 -4.70 2.55 1.59
C LYS A 73 -5.69 2.23 0.47
N THR A 74 -6.81 2.93 0.42
CA THR A 74 -7.83 2.76 -0.61
C THR A 74 -7.27 3.09 -2.00
N ALA A 75 -6.50 4.15 -2.12
CA ALA A 75 -5.89 4.54 -3.39
C ALA A 75 -4.89 3.49 -3.90
N ILE A 76 -4.11 2.89 -3.01
CA ILE A 76 -3.18 1.80 -3.35
C ILE A 76 -3.96 0.58 -3.81
N GLU A 77 -5.00 0.20 -3.09
CA GLU A 77 -5.86 -0.94 -3.45
C GLU A 77 -6.53 -0.74 -4.82
N ASP A 78 -7.01 0.46 -5.10
CA ASP A 78 -7.61 0.82 -6.39
C ASP A 78 -6.58 0.75 -7.52
N SER A 79 -5.35 1.20 -7.28
CA SER A 79 -4.26 1.12 -8.26
C SER A 79 -3.93 -0.33 -8.63
N ILE A 80 -3.96 -1.23 -7.66
CA ILE A 80 -3.73 -2.66 -7.88
C ILE A 80 -4.88 -3.27 -8.66
N LEU A 81 -6.12 -2.89 -8.35
CA LEU A 81 -7.31 -3.37 -9.04
C LEU A 81 -7.31 -2.96 -10.53
N GLU A 82 -6.84 -1.75 -10.83
CA GLU A 82 -6.76 -1.23 -12.19
C GLU A 82 -5.69 -1.95 -13.03
N ASP A 83 -4.58 -2.35 -12.41
CA ASP A 83 -3.46 -2.99 -13.12
C ASP A 83 -2.83 -4.08 -12.23
N PRO A 84 -3.52 -5.20 -12.06
CA PRO A 84 -3.04 -6.28 -11.19
C PRO A 84 -1.74 -6.92 -11.69
N ASP A 85 -1.50 -6.94 -12.99
CA ASP A 85 -0.29 -7.53 -13.57
C ASP A 85 0.96 -6.74 -13.19
N ARG A 86 0.85 -5.43 -13.10
CA ARG A 86 1.96 -4.55 -12.71
C ARG A 86 2.48 -4.87 -11.32
N PHE A 87 1.60 -5.30 -10.42
CA PHE A 87 1.93 -5.57 -9.02
C PHE A 87 2.09 -7.07 -8.73
N ASP A 88 1.94 -7.93 -9.74
CA ASP A 88 2.04 -9.40 -9.60
C ASP A 88 1.12 -9.96 -8.52
N VAL A 89 -0.09 -9.41 -8.38
CA VAL A 89 -1.02 -9.81 -7.32
C VAL A 89 -1.43 -11.27 -7.44
N TRP A 90 -1.65 -11.75 -8.67
CA TRP A 90 -2.00 -13.15 -8.89
C TRP A 90 -0.86 -14.09 -8.50
N GLN A 91 0.38 -13.72 -8.77
CA GLN A 91 1.54 -14.53 -8.37
C GLN A 91 1.64 -14.59 -6.84
N TRP A 92 1.46 -13.45 -6.17
CA TRP A 92 1.43 -13.43 -4.72
C TRP A 92 0.32 -14.32 -4.17
N HIS A 93 -0.88 -14.23 -4.75
CA HIS A 93 -2.03 -15.02 -4.32
C HIS A 93 -1.79 -16.52 -4.48
N LEU A 94 -1.24 -16.94 -5.63
CA LEU A 94 -0.93 -18.35 -5.89
C LEU A 94 0.14 -18.88 -4.93
N ASP A 95 1.19 -18.10 -4.69
CA ASP A 95 2.23 -18.48 -3.74
C ASP A 95 1.69 -18.64 -2.32
N ASN A 96 0.83 -17.72 -1.91
CA ASN A 96 0.20 -17.77 -0.59
C ASN A 96 -0.74 -18.97 -0.47
N LYS A 97 -1.46 -19.30 -1.52
CA LYS A 97 -2.38 -20.43 -1.56
C LYS A 97 -1.63 -21.77 -1.47
N GLU A 98 -0.51 -21.91 -2.19
CA GLU A 98 0.34 -23.09 -2.10
C GLU A 98 0.89 -23.27 -0.69
N TYR A 99 1.35 -22.22 -0.07
CA TYR A 99 1.85 -22.24 1.30
C TYR A 99 0.77 -22.73 2.27
N GLN A 100 -0.45 -22.25 2.14
CA GLN A 100 -1.57 -22.69 2.97
C GLN A 100 -1.91 -24.16 2.74
N ASN A 101 -1.86 -24.61 1.51
CA ASN A 101 -2.09 -26.03 1.19
C ASN A 101 -1.03 -26.95 1.79
N GLU A 102 0.22 -26.55 1.76
CA GLU A 102 1.32 -27.31 2.38
C GLU A 102 1.11 -27.45 3.90
N LEU A 103 0.70 -26.39 4.55
CA LEU A 103 0.41 -26.41 5.99
C LEU A 103 -0.77 -27.35 6.29
N ASN A 104 -1.79 -27.34 5.47
CA ASN A 104 -2.96 -28.20 5.64
C ASN A 104 -2.60 -29.68 5.42
N ASN A 105 -1.76 -29.97 4.43
CA ASN A 105 -1.29 -31.34 4.17
C ASN A 105 -0.47 -31.90 5.33
N ASP A 106 0.36 -31.10 5.96
CA ASP A 106 1.12 -31.51 7.13
C ASP A 106 0.20 -31.88 8.29
N ARG A 107 -0.95 -31.27 8.39
CA ARG A 107 -1.96 -31.58 9.40
C ARG A 107 -2.66 -32.91 9.11
N ASP A 108 -2.89 -33.22 7.85
CA ASP A 108 -3.60 -34.41 7.42
C ASP A 108 -2.77 -35.68 7.57
N ASP A 109 -1.45 -35.57 7.61
CA ASP A 109 -0.52 -36.69 7.72
C ASP A 109 -0.40 -37.29 9.14
N ARG A 110 -1.25 -36.89 10.03
CA ARG A 110 -1.23 -37.39 11.41
C ARG A 110 -1.93 -38.73 11.58
#